data_66975cbbddc20b73bac4ef8426488547
#
_entry.id   66975cbbddc20b73bac4ef8426488547
#
_cell.length_a   1.000
_cell.length_b   1.000
_cell.length_c   1.000
_cell.angle_alpha   90.00
_cell.angle_beta   90.00
_cell.angle_gamma   90.00
#
_symmetry.space_group_name_H-M   'P 1'
#
loop_
_entity.id
_entity.type
_entity.pdbx_description
1 polymer ?
#
loop_
_entity_poly.entity_id
_entity_poly.type
_entity_poly.pdbx_seq_one_letter_code
_entity_poly.pdbx_strand_id
1 'polypeptide(L)'
;MKLFSEIYSTYYSITEKILKKRTVTKAEITDIIRQNGFSESVLFLEPKLTGEGGYGLLKKEDSIYRSILKKGPHIPLTALEKAWLCAVLSDPRSGLFLDTEQKSQLTELLGAKKLYQRNFLTCFDQYSDGDDFHDPQYIQHFRDILSAIHGKKLIKISFQTRKDNRITHYFLPTKIEYSAKNNKFRVYVNRYQKRRMVDSGIINLSQVTLTKLTDITPESFLAVTDKKKQAKIKILNERNAVNRFMLEFAELEKESVFDEDSGECMVSIKYDEQNENEIIIRLLSFGPVVEVLSPYDFRMKIKERVDRQLALMKE
;
A
#
# COMPACT_ATOMS: atom_id res chain seq x y z
N MET A 1 -15.53 1.80 28.50
CA MET A 1 -15.09 2.42 27.24
C MET A 1 -14.49 1.32 26.38
N LYS A 2 -15.01 1.04 25.18
CA LYS A 2 -14.44 0.03 24.29
C LYS A 2 -13.17 0.62 23.68
N LEU A 3 -12.01 0.06 23.98
CA LEU A 3 -10.68 0.60 23.63
C LEU A 3 -10.45 0.79 22.12
N PHE A 4 -11.20 0.10 21.28
CA PHE A 4 -11.08 0.10 19.81
C PHE A 4 -12.43 0.30 19.12
N SER A 5 -13.29 1.16 19.66
CA SER A 5 -14.51 1.52 18.95
C SER A 5 -14.15 2.50 17.84
N GLU A 6 -14.34 2.12 16.58
CA GLU A 6 -14.17 3.00 15.41
C GLU A 6 -14.95 4.31 15.55
N ILE A 7 -16.14 4.26 16.12
CA ILE A 7 -16.99 5.43 16.36
C ILE A 7 -16.30 6.43 17.29
N TYR A 8 -15.76 5.98 18.43
CA TYR A 8 -15.11 6.89 19.36
C TYR A 8 -13.79 7.42 18.81
N SER A 9 -12.98 6.59 18.16
CA SER A 9 -11.74 7.03 17.50
C SER A 9 -12.03 8.09 16.44
N THR A 10 -13.05 7.90 15.63
CA THR A 10 -13.50 8.86 14.62
C THR A 10 -13.94 10.17 15.26
N TYR A 11 -14.75 10.13 16.30
CA TYR A 11 -15.22 11.34 16.98
C TYR A 11 -14.09 12.12 17.69
N TYR A 12 -13.14 11.43 18.28
CA TYR A 12 -11.93 12.07 18.82
C TYR A 12 -11.11 12.76 17.72
N SER A 13 -10.89 12.08 16.60
CA SER A 13 -10.16 12.65 15.46
C SER A 13 -10.86 13.88 14.88
N ILE A 14 -12.18 13.85 14.73
CA ILE A 14 -12.98 15.00 14.27
C ILE A 14 -12.86 16.15 15.25
N THR A 15 -13.04 15.89 16.55
CA THR A 15 -12.95 16.91 17.61
C THR A 15 -11.56 17.53 17.64
N GLU A 16 -10.49 16.72 17.52
CA GLU A 16 -9.11 17.20 17.42
C GLU A 16 -8.91 18.15 16.24
N LYS A 17 -9.41 17.77 15.04
CA LYS A 17 -9.33 18.61 13.83
C LYS A 17 -10.01 19.97 14.02
N ILE A 18 -11.19 19.98 14.65
CA ILE A 18 -11.94 21.20 14.94
C ILE A 18 -11.17 22.09 15.93
N LEU A 19 -10.69 21.52 17.03
CA LEU A 19 -9.98 22.26 18.08
C LEU A 19 -8.60 22.80 17.62
N LYS A 20 -7.93 22.13 16.68
CA LYS A 20 -6.67 22.60 16.09
C LYS A 20 -6.83 23.90 15.27
N LYS A 21 -7.99 24.14 14.68
CA LYS A 21 -8.25 25.38 13.93
C LYS A 21 -8.34 26.65 14.80
N ARG A 22 -8.39 26.51 16.13
CA ARG A 22 -8.55 27.59 17.12
C ARG A 22 -9.86 28.37 17.02
N THR A 23 -10.25 28.80 15.82
CA THR A 23 -11.52 29.49 15.53
C THR A 23 -12.21 28.82 14.37
N VAL A 24 -13.50 28.52 14.52
CA VAL A 24 -14.32 27.86 13.50
C VAL A 24 -15.74 28.43 13.51
N THR A 25 -16.39 28.46 12.37
CA THR A 25 -17.83 28.75 12.26
C THR A 25 -18.63 27.47 12.44
N LYS A 26 -19.95 27.62 12.70
CA LYS A 26 -20.86 26.47 12.81
C LYS A 26 -20.90 25.66 11.51
N ALA A 27 -20.90 26.32 10.36
CA ALA A 27 -20.87 25.68 9.05
C ALA A 27 -19.60 24.81 8.86
N GLU A 28 -18.42 25.36 9.19
CA GLU A 28 -17.16 24.61 9.11
C GLU A 28 -17.13 23.39 10.05
N ILE A 29 -17.71 23.50 11.26
CA ILE A 29 -17.83 22.35 12.17
C ILE A 29 -18.66 21.25 11.51
N THR A 30 -19.83 21.62 10.97
CA THR A 30 -20.73 20.69 10.28
C THR A 30 -20.04 20.03 9.09
N ASP A 31 -19.29 20.79 8.28
CA ASP A 31 -18.56 20.27 7.12
C ASP A 31 -17.43 19.31 7.52
N ILE A 32 -16.65 19.65 8.56
CA ILE A 32 -15.61 18.76 9.07
C ILE A 32 -16.21 17.45 9.57
N ILE A 33 -17.33 17.50 10.27
CA ILE A 33 -18.02 16.31 10.77
C ILE A 33 -18.52 15.45 9.59
N ARG A 34 -19.15 16.05 8.57
CA ARG A 34 -19.65 15.33 7.38
C ARG A 34 -18.55 14.65 6.59
N GLN A 35 -17.42 15.34 6.42
CA GLN A 35 -16.29 14.82 5.63
C GLN A 35 -15.53 13.69 6.32
N ASN A 36 -15.56 13.63 7.66
CA ASN A 36 -14.72 12.71 8.42
C ASN A 36 -15.51 11.74 9.32
N GLY A 37 -16.84 11.91 9.40
CA GLY A 37 -17.70 11.10 10.26
C GLY A 37 -18.64 10.19 9.47
N PHE A 38 -19.56 9.58 10.20
CA PHE A 38 -20.65 8.77 9.65
C PHE A 38 -21.83 9.68 9.30
N SER A 39 -22.80 9.19 8.52
CA SER A 39 -23.97 9.96 8.06
C SER A 39 -24.73 10.69 9.21
N GLU A 40 -24.84 10.07 10.37
CA GLU A 40 -25.54 10.59 11.54
C GLU A 40 -24.64 11.36 12.51
N SER A 41 -23.34 11.44 12.25
CA SER A 41 -22.37 12.05 13.17
C SER A 41 -22.66 13.51 13.46
N VAL A 42 -23.23 14.24 12.50
CA VAL A 42 -23.62 15.65 12.67
C VAL A 42 -24.67 15.80 13.77
N LEU A 43 -25.69 14.94 13.76
CA LEU A 43 -26.79 14.99 14.74
C LEU A 43 -26.30 14.73 16.16
N PHE A 44 -25.26 13.92 16.31
CA PHE A 44 -24.71 13.56 17.62
C PHE A 44 -23.61 14.51 18.08
N LEU A 45 -22.64 14.81 17.23
CA LEU A 45 -21.39 15.48 17.63
C LEU A 45 -21.52 17.01 17.61
N GLU A 46 -22.26 17.60 16.65
CA GLU A 46 -22.42 19.05 16.56
C GLU A 46 -23.07 19.65 17.81
N PRO A 47 -24.19 19.12 18.34
CA PRO A 47 -24.78 19.66 19.57
C PRO A 47 -23.87 19.55 20.79
N LYS A 48 -23.04 18.49 20.84
CA LYS A 48 -22.09 18.29 21.93
C LYS A 48 -20.88 19.23 21.87
N LEU A 49 -20.54 19.71 20.69
CA LEU A 49 -19.47 20.70 20.52
C LEU A 49 -19.93 22.14 20.65
N THR A 50 -21.16 22.46 20.19
CA THR A 50 -21.65 23.83 20.07
C THR A 50 -22.82 24.16 21.02
N GLY A 51 -23.49 23.13 21.57
CA GLY A 51 -24.71 23.32 22.40
C GLY A 51 -24.42 23.64 23.86
N GLU A 52 -25.41 24.24 24.53
CA GLU A 52 -25.42 24.42 25.98
C GLU A 52 -25.45 23.05 26.67
N GLY A 53 -24.56 22.82 27.64
CA GLY A 53 -24.40 21.50 28.28
C GLY A 53 -23.61 20.48 27.46
N GLY A 54 -22.95 20.89 26.39
CA GLY A 54 -22.00 20.06 25.61
C GLY A 54 -20.68 19.82 26.32
N TYR A 55 -19.64 19.50 25.54
CA TYR A 55 -18.29 19.19 26.07
C TYR A 55 -17.56 20.41 26.68
N GLY A 56 -18.04 21.64 26.44
CA GLY A 56 -17.37 22.85 26.91
C GLY A 56 -16.00 23.11 26.31
N LEU A 57 -15.68 22.51 25.18
CA LEU A 57 -14.40 22.64 24.50
C LEU A 57 -14.30 23.85 23.57
N LEU A 58 -15.44 24.38 23.18
CA LEU A 58 -15.58 25.55 22.34
C LEU A 58 -16.37 26.64 23.06
N LYS A 59 -15.85 27.87 23.03
CA LYS A 59 -16.54 29.04 23.51
C LYS A 59 -17.15 29.80 22.34
N LYS A 60 -18.44 30.07 22.39
CA LYS A 60 -19.13 30.89 21.36
C LYS A 60 -18.80 32.36 21.54
N GLU A 61 -18.33 32.99 20.49
CA GLU A 61 -18.05 34.44 20.39
C GLU A 61 -18.76 34.93 19.10
N ASP A 62 -19.91 35.56 19.25
CA ASP A 62 -20.79 35.99 18.14
C ASP A 62 -21.15 34.85 17.18
N SER A 63 -20.63 34.88 15.95
CA SER A 63 -20.85 33.87 14.90
C SER A 63 -19.79 32.78 14.81
N ILE A 64 -18.75 32.86 15.64
CA ILE A 64 -17.61 31.92 15.63
C ILE A 64 -17.51 31.17 16.97
N TYR A 65 -16.87 30.03 16.91
CA TYR A 65 -16.52 29.19 18.05
C TYR A 65 -15.01 29.19 18.22
N ARG A 66 -14.53 29.48 19.41
CA ARG A 66 -13.10 29.48 19.75
C ARG A 66 -12.77 28.34 20.67
N SER A 67 -11.71 27.59 20.36
CA SER A 67 -11.18 26.57 21.25
C SER A 67 -10.70 27.18 22.57
N ILE A 68 -11.12 26.59 23.70
CA ILE A 68 -10.64 26.96 25.04
C ILE A 68 -9.20 26.47 25.30
N LEU A 69 -8.70 25.55 24.47
CA LEU A 69 -7.39 24.95 24.66
C LEU A 69 -6.29 25.94 24.22
N LYS A 70 -5.31 26.16 25.10
CA LYS A 70 -4.13 26.99 24.80
C LYS A 70 -3.18 26.32 23.79
N LYS A 71 -3.10 24.99 23.80
CA LYS A 71 -2.33 24.17 22.86
C LYS A 71 -3.28 23.27 22.07
N GLY A 72 -2.87 22.90 20.86
CA GLY A 72 -3.64 21.94 20.07
C GLY A 72 -3.77 20.61 20.82
N PRO A 73 -4.94 19.98 20.79
CA PRO A 73 -5.13 18.68 21.44
C PRO A 73 -4.29 17.63 20.72
N HIS A 74 -3.80 16.68 21.49
CA HIS A 74 -3.16 15.46 21.01
C HIS A 74 -3.86 14.29 21.68
N ILE A 75 -4.27 13.31 20.89
CA ILE A 75 -4.77 12.04 21.42
C ILE A 75 -3.55 11.25 21.91
N PRO A 76 -3.43 10.99 23.22
CA PRO A 76 -2.30 10.20 23.72
C PRO A 76 -2.41 8.77 23.23
N LEU A 77 -1.27 8.20 22.84
CA LEU A 77 -1.21 6.78 22.50
C LEU A 77 -1.55 5.93 23.73
N THR A 78 -2.38 4.92 23.52
CA THR A 78 -2.66 3.91 24.55
C THR A 78 -1.43 3.04 24.82
N ALA A 79 -1.42 2.33 25.93
CA ALA A 79 -0.34 1.39 26.24
C ALA A 79 -0.18 0.31 25.16
N LEU A 80 -1.31 -0.15 24.59
CA LEU A 80 -1.30 -1.14 23.52
C LEU A 80 -0.71 -0.59 22.21
N GLU A 81 -1.10 0.61 21.80
CA GLU A 81 -0.54 1.28 20.62
C GLU A 81 0.96 1.52 20.76
N LYS A 82 1.42 1.95 21.93
CA LYS A 82 2.85 2.09 22.23
C LYS A 82 3.59 0.76 22.11
N ALA A 83 3.04 -0.31 22.70
CA ALA A 83 3.63 -1.64 22.62
C ALA A 83 3.68 -2.19 21.17
N TRP A 84 2.62 -1.92 20.38
CA TRP A 84 2.57 -2.26 18.98
C TRP A 84 3.61 -1.49 18.15
N LEU A 85 3.71 -0.17 18.35
CA LEU A 85 4.72 0.65 17.68
C LEU A 85 6.14 0.19 18.01
N CYS A 86 6.43 -0.18 19.26
CA CYS A 86 7.73 -0.75 19.64
C CYS A 86 8.01 -2.07 18.89
N ALA A 87 6.99 -2.90 18.66
CA ALA A 87 7.14 -4.11 17.87
C ALA A 87 7.42 -3.78 16.38
N VAL A 88 6.71 -2.81 15.79
CA VAL A 88 6.94 -2.33 14.41
C VAL A 88 8.35 -1.75 14.25
N LEU A 89 8.83 -0.93 15.18
CA LEU A 89 10.19 -0.36 15.15
C LEU A 89 11.28 -1.44 15.20
N SER A 90 10.98 -2.62 15.73
CA SER A 90 11.92 -3.74 15.75
C SER A 90 11.96 -4.55 14.44
N ASP A 91 11.06 -4.30 13.49
CA ASP A 91 11.11 -4.91 12.17
C ASP A 91 12.31 -4.34 11.38
N PRO A 92 13.13 -5.17 10.72
CA PRO A 92 14.26 -4.70 9.92
C PRO A 92 13.86 -3.66 8.88
N ARG A 93 12.69 -3.80 8.26
CA ARG A 93 12.17 -2.88 7.25
C ARG A 93 11.97 -1.46 7.76
N SER A 94 11.80 -1.27 9.07
CA SER A 94 11.74 0.08 9.65
C SER A 94 13.03 0.87 9.45
N GLY A 95 14.18 0.19 9.28
CA GLY A 95 15.48 0.79 8.95
C GLY A 95 15.54 1.45 7.57
N LEU A 96 14.62 1.07 6.66
CA LEU A 96 14.49 1.73 5.35
C LEU A 96 14.01 3.18 5.47
N PHE A 97 13.18 3.47 6.47
CA PHE A 97 12.54 4.78 6.67
C PHE A 97 13.18 5.62 7.77
N LEU A 98 13.70 4.96 8.80
CA LEU A 98 14.25 5.59 10.00
C LEU A 98 15.72 5.21 10.16
N ASP A 99 16.54 6.17 10.56
CA ASP A 99 17.91 5.88 10.97
C ASP A 99 17.97 5.31 12.40
N THR A 100 19.16 4.89 12.82
CA THR A 100 19.38 4.26 14.13
C THR A 100 19.06 5.22 15.28
N GLU A 101 19.41 6.49 15.13
CA GLU A 101 19.17 7.51 16.14
C GLU A 101 17.68 7.77 16.31
N GLN A 102 16.96 7.99 15.21
CA GLN A 102 15.50 8.17 15.21
C GLN A 102 14.76 6.99 15.82
N LYS A 103 15.18 5.76 15.50
CA LYS A 103 14.60 4.54 16.09
C LYS A 103 14.84 4.48 17.59
N SER A 104 16.03 4.82 18.07
CA SER A 104 16.37 4.86 19.49
C SER A 104 15.52 5.89 20.24
N GLN A 105 15.47 7.12 19.72
CA GLN A 105 14.66 8.21 20.30
C GLN A 105 13.17 7.84 20.37
N LEU A 106 12.61 7.27 19.30
CA LEU A 106 11.21 6.84 19.27
C LEU A 106 10.94 5.69 20.27
N THR A 107 11.85 4.74 20.39
CA THR A 107 11.72 3.63 21.33
C THR A 107 11.73 4.11 22.78
N GLU A 108 12.62 5.06 23.10
CA GLU A 108 12.68 5.69 24.42
C GLU A 108 11.41 6.49 24.73
N LEU A 109 10.95 7.31 23.78
CA LEU A 109 9.70 8.09 23.91
C LEU A 109 8.46 7.20 24.15
N LEU A 110 8.39 6.08 23.48
CA LEU A 110 7.27 5.14 23.64
C LEU A 110 7.29 4.48 25.02
N GLY A 111 8.48 4.21 25.60
CA GLY A 111 8.65 3.69 26.96
C GLY A 111 7.88 2.39 27.25
N ALA A 112 7.60 1.60 26.21
CA ALA A 112 6.75 0.41 26.33
C ALA A 112 7.51 -0.86 25.93
N LYS A 113 7.08 -1.99 26.49
CA LYS A 113 7.55 -3.31 26.05
C LYS A 113 6.91 -3.62 24.69
N LYS A 114 7.64 -4.32 23.82
CA LYS A 114 7.13 -4.79 22.52
C LYS A 114 5.91 -5.68 22.73
N LEU A 115 4.88 -5.50 21.90
CA LEU A 115 3.67 -6.31 21.95
C LEU A 115 3.98 -7.79 21.68
N TYR A 116 4.91 -8.07 20.78
CA TYR A 116 5.41 -9.40 20.46
C TYR A 116 6.88 -9.36 20.08
N GLN A 117 7.56 -10.50 20.16
CA GLN A 117 8.89 -10.68 19.64
C GLN A 117 8.81 -11.40 18.29
N ARG A 118 9.60 -10.96 17.31
CA ARG A 118 9.57 -11.51 15.93
C ARG A 118 9.82 -13.02 15.88
N ASN A 119 10.65 -13.53 16.78
CA ASN A 119 10.96 -14.98 16.88
C ASN A 119 9.76 -15.84 17.27
N PHE A 120 8.66 -15.23 17.74
CA PHE A 120 7.39 -15.94 18.02
C PHE A 120 6.52 -16.08 16.76
N LEU A 121 6.89 -15.42 15.66
CA LEU A 121 6.12 -15.41 14.42
C LEU A 121 6.89 -16.18 13.34
N THR A 122 6.21 -17.15 12.73
CA THR A 122 6.72 -17.89 11.57
C THR A 122 5.88 -17.56 10.35
N CYS A 123 6.54 -17.13 9.29
CA CYS A 123 5.89 -16.89 7.99
C CYS A 123 6.08 -18.15 7.12
N PHE A 124 5.06 -18.99 7.03
CA PHE A 124 5.16 -20.25 6.29
C PHE A 124 5.14 -20.08 4.76
N ASP A 125 4.61 -18.95 4.27
CA ASP A 125 4.47 -18.65 2.84
C ASP A 125 5.47 -17.58 2.38
N GLN A 126 6.61 -17.46 3.05
CA GLN A 126 7.66 -16.52 2.70
C GLN A 126 8.89 -17.26 2.17
N TYR A 127 9.41 -16.81 1.02
CA TYR A 127 10.64 -17.35 0.46
C TYR A 127 11.86 -16.91 1.30
N SER A 128 12.89 -17.77 1.35
CA SER A 128 14.11 -17.54 2.13
C SER A 128 15.11 -16.59 1.46
N ASP A 129 14.94 -16.30 0.16
CA ASP A 129 15.81 -15.47 -0.67
C ASP A 129 15.35 -14.00 -0.75
N GLY A 130 14.75 -13.49 0.31
CA GLY A 130 14.29 -12.09 0.44
C GLY A 130 15.42 -11.07 0.30
N ASP A 131 15.04 -9.79 0.22
CA ASP A 131 16.01 -8.69 0.21
C ASP A 131 16.69 -8.53 1.57
N ASP A 132 17.96 -8.13 1.58
CA ASP A 132 18.70 -7.81 2.81
C ASP A 132 18.41 -6.36 3.24
N PHE A 133 17.50 -6.20 4.20
CA PHE A 133 17.13 -4.89 4.76
C PHE A 133 18.16 -4.30 5.73
N HIS A 134 19.28 -5.00 5.96
CA HIS A 134 20.40 -4.52 6.78
C HIS A 134 21.56 -3.98 5.94
N ASP A 135 21.59 -4.28 4.63
CA ASP A 135 22.63 -3.77 3.74
C ASP A 135 22.53 -2.24 3.63
N PRO A 136 23.58 -1.47 4.02
CA PRO A 136 23.59 -0.05 3.93
C PRO A 136 23.38 0.51 2.51
N GLN A 137 23.87 -0.20 1.49
CA GLN A 137 23.70 0.23 0.09
C GLN A 137 22.24 0.06 -0.34
N TYR A 138 21.62 -1.06 0.02
CA TYR A 138 20.21 -1.30 -0.24
C TYR A 138 19.33 -0.23 0.42
N ILE A 139 19.59 0.10 1.70
CA ILE A 139 18.88 1.15 2.44
C ILE A 139 19.04 2.50 1.75
N GLN A 140 20.25 2.84 1.30
CA GLN A 140 20.49 4.10 0.59
C GLN A 140 19.75 4.15 -0.73
N HIS A 141 19.77 3.07 -1.52
CA HIS A 141 19.03 2.99 -2.79
C HIS A 141 17.53 3.14 -2.58
N PHE A 142 16.97 2.50 -1.55
CA PHE A 142 15.56 2.65 -1.19
C PHE A 142 15.21 4.10 -0.88
N ARG A 143 15.99 4.77 -0.05
CA ARG A 143 15.79 6.16 0.37
C ARG A 143 15.91 7.14 -0.79
N ASP A 144 16.90 6.96 -1.66
CA ASP A 144 17.08 7.78 -2.86
C ASP A 144 15.87 7.67 -3.79
N ILE A 145 15.39 6.45 -4.03
CA ILE A 145 14.22 6.20 -4.87
C ILE A 145 12.95 6.80 -4.24
N LEU A 146 12.76 6.62 -2.93
CA LEU A 146 11.63 7.19 -2.21
C LEU A 146 11.64 8.73 -2.27
N SER A 147 12.82 9.34 -2.12
CA SER A 147 13.02 10.78 -2.26
C SER A 147 12.70 11.27 -3.67
N ALA A 148 13.11 10.52 -4.70
CA ALA A 148 12.80 10.83 -6.09
C ALA A 148 11.30 10.75 -6.38
N ILE A 149 10.59 9.77 -5.80
CA ILE A 149 9.12 9.66 -5.90
C ILE A 149 8.43 10.87 -5.28
N HIS A 150 8.78 11.21 -4.03
CA HIS A 150 8.19 12.34 -3.31
C HIS A 150 8.47 13.68 -4.02
N GLY A 151 9.71 13.85 -4.51
CA GLY A 151 10.11 15.05 -5.24
C GLY A 151 9.65 15.08 -6.70
N LYS A 152 9.08 13.98 -7.23
CA LYS A 152 8.74 13.80 -8.64
C LYS A 152 9.93 14.12 -9.55
N LYS A 153 11.12 13.69 -9.15
CA LYS A 153 12.40 13.96 -9.82
C LYS A 153 12.91 12.73 -10.55
N LEU A 154 13.66 12.98 -11.62
CA LEU A 154 14.42 11.93 -12.28
C LEU A 154 15.55 11.43 -11.36
N ILE A 155 15.79 10.14 -11.43
CA ILE A 155 16.90 9.48 -10.76
C ILE A 155 17.66 8.63 -11.78
N LYS A 156 18.99 8.65 -11.72
CA LYS A 156 19.83 7.74 -12.48
C LYS A 156 19.95 6.44 -11.72
N ILE A 157 19.53 5.32 -12.31
CA ILE A 157 19.63 3.99 -11.70
C ILE A 157 20.49 3.10 -12.59
N SER A 158 21.43 2.37 -11.95
CA SER A 158 22.14 1.26 -12.55
C SER A 158 21.67 -0.03 -11.87
N PHE A 159 21.37 -1.04 -12.64
CA PHE A 159 20.96 -2.34 -12.11
C PHE A 159 21.48 -3.48 -12.99
N GLN A 160 21.59 -4.67 -12.40
CA GLN A 160 21.96 -5.89 -13.11
C GLN A 160 20.72 -6.60 -13.64
N THR A 161 20.81 -7.06 -14.90
CA THR A 161 19.79 -7.92 -15.50
C THR A 161 20.11 -9.40 -15.23
N ARG A 162 19.13 -10.28 -15.45
CA ARG A 162 19.32 -11.74 -15.35
C ARG A 162 20.44 -12.29 -16.27
N LYS A 163 20.83 -11.54 -17.30
CA LYS A 163 21.91 -11.90 -18.23
C LYS A 163 23.25 -11.27 -17.83
N ASP A 164 23.39 -10.83 -16.59
CA ASP A 164 24.57 -10.19 -16.01
C ASP A 164 25.01 -8.90 -16.70
N ASN A 165 24.15 -8.30 -17.52
CA ASN A 165 24.41 -7.03 -18.14
C ASN A 165 24.02 -5.88 -17.18
N ARG A 166 24.93 -4.95 -16.99
CA ARG A 166 24.66 -3.71 -16.25
C ARG A 166 23.96 -2.70 -17.15
N ILE A 167 22.76 -2.28 -16.77
CA ILE A 167 21.97 -1.25 -17.45
C ILE A 167 21.97 0.00 -16.60
N THR A 168 22.17 1.15 -17.25
CA THR A 168 22.16 2.46 -16.59
C THR A 168 21.32 3.43 -17.39
N HIS A 169 20.25 3.96 -16.81
CA HIS A 169 19.38 4.95 -17.43
C HIS A 169 18.86 5.97 -16.42
N TYR A 170 18.24 7.02 -16.93
CA TYR A 170 17.43 7.94 -16.13
C TYR A 170 16.00 7.41 -16.08
N PHE A 171 15.44 7.42 -14.90
CA PHE A 171 14.09 6.94 -14.62
C PHE A 171 13.31 7.97 -13.80
N LEU A 172 12.00 8.01 -14.02
CA LEU A 172 11.05 8.60 -13.11
C LEU A 172 10.40 7.47 -12.32
N PRO A 173 10.76 7.26 -11.05
CA PRO A 173 10.09 6.25 -10.23
C PRO A 173 8.71 6.77 -9.83
N THR A 174 7.71 5.89 -9.86
CA THR A 174 6.31 6.24 -9.60
C THR A 174 5.77 5.58 -8.34
N LYS A 175 6.20 4.34 -8.06
CA LYS A 175 5.68 3.53 -6.96
C LYS A 175 6.73 2.54 -6.48
N ILE A 176 6.77 2.30 -5.17
CA ILE A 176 7.46 1.17 -4.56
C ILE A 176 6.39 0.17 -4.08
N GLU A 177 6.61 -1.10 -4.35
CA GLU A 177 5.73 -2.18 -3.96
C GLU A 177 6.51 -3.24 -3.18
N TYR A 178 5.93 -3.73 -2.09
CA TYR A 178 6.49 -4.81 -1.30
C TYR A 178 5.71 -6.11 -1.54
N SER A 179 6.43 -7.17 -1.92
CA SER A 179 5.90 -8.52 -2.01
C SER A 179 6.16 -9.27 -0.72
N ALA A 180 5.13 -9.50 0.09
CA ALA A 180 5.27 -10.21 1.37
C ALA A 180 5.75 -11.66 1.17
N LYS A 181 5.25 -12.36 0.15
CA LYS A 181 5.64 -13.73 -0.21
C LYS A 181 7.11 -13.84 -0.60
N ASN A 182 7.57 -12.91 -1.45
CA ASN A 182 8.97 -12.89 -1.90
C ASN A 182 9.89 -12.18 -0.90
N ASN A 183 9.35 -11.45 0.06
CA ASN A 183 10.09 -10.58 0.97
C ASN A 183 11.01 -9.59 0.22
N LYS A 184 10.50 -9.01 -0.88
CA LYS A 184 11.27 -8.14 -1.79
C LYS A 184 10.52 -6.87 -2.12
N PHE A 185 11.27 -5.77 -2.33
CA PHE A 185 10.73 -4.54 -2.88
C PHE A 185 10.95 -4.45 -4.38
N ARG A 186 9.94 -3.92 -5.08
CA ARG A 186 9.96 -3.62 -6.50
C ARG A 186 9.66 -2.14 -6.72
N VAL A 187 10.31 -1.55 -7.71
CA VAL A 187 10.13 -0.15 -8.08
C VAL A 187 9.53 -0.06 -9.47
N TYR A 188 8.42 0.61 -9.59
CA TYR A 188 7.80 0.96 -10.88
C TYR A 188 8.45 2.23 -11.39
N VAL A 189 8.95 2.19 -12.61
CA VAL A 189 9.73 3.26 -13.20
C VAL A 189 9.30 3.54 -14.63
N ASN A 190 9.34 4.82 -15.02
CA ASN A 190 9.27 5.23 -16.41
C ASN A 190 10.66 5.64 -16.88
N ARG A 191 11.16 5.02 -17.95
CA ARG A 191 12.47 5.34 -18.51
C ARG A 191 12.41 6.68 -19.24
N TYR A 192 13.35 7.56 -18.91
CA TYR A 192 13.48 8.88 -19.50
C TYR A 192 14.67 8.93 -20.46
N GLN A 193 14.40 9.27 -21.71
CA GLN A 193 15.43 9.39 -22.75
C GLN A 193 15.03 10.47 -23.76
N LYS A 194 15.98 11.28 -24.24
CA LYS A 194 15.74 12.34 -25.23
C LYS A 194 14.57 13.27 -24.84
N ARG A 195 14.52 13.70 -23.57
CA ARG A 195 13.50 14.57 -22.98
C ARG A 195 12.06 14.04 -23.02
N ARG A 196 11.86 12.73 -23.12
CA ARG A 196 10.53 12.10 -23.08
C ARG A 196 10.54 10.79 -22.30
N MET A 197 9.39 10.37 -21.81
CA MET A 197 9.18 9.02 -21.31
C MET A 197 9.10 8.07 -22.49
N VAL A 198 9.86 6.98 -22.45
CA VAL A 198 9.99 6.03 -23.57
C VAL A 198 9.22 4.77 -23.32
N ASP A 199 9.41 4.18 -22.14
CA ASP A 199 8.78 2.95 -21.70
C ASP A 199 8.63 2.93 -20.17
N SER A 200 7.83 2.01 -19.69
CA SER A 200 7.65 1.73 -18.27
C SER A 200 8.18 0.32 -17.94
N GLY A 201 8.64 0.13 -16.72
CA GLY A 201 9.17 -1.14 -16.27
C GLY A 201 9.17 -1.29 -14.77
N ILE A 202 9.54 -2.49 -14.33
CA ILE A 202 9.65 -2.84 -12.91
C ILE A 202 11.09 -3.27 -12.66
N ILE A 203 11.72 -2.70 -11.64
CA ILE A 203 13.07 -3.03 -11.21
C ILE A 203 12.99 -3.64 -9.80
N ASN A 204 13.56 -4.84 -9.60
CA ASN A 204 13.74 -5.37 -8.27
C ASN A 204 14.82 -4.55 -7.55
N LEU A 205 14.52 -4.09 -6.35
CA LEU A 205 15.42 -3.19 -5.63
C LEU A 205 16.77 -3.84 -5.31
N SER A 206 16.78 -5.15 -5.01
CA SER A 206 18.01 -5.92 -4.78
C SER A 206 18.94 -6.01 -6.00
N GLN A 207 18.47 -5.72 -7.19
CA GLN A 207 19.29 -5.68 -8.41
C GLN A 207 19.92 -4.30 -8.67
N VAL A 208 19.53 -3.29 -7.91
CA VAL A 208 20.07 -1.93 -8.04
C VAL A 208 21.49 -1.88 -7.49
N THR A 209 22.41 -1.40 -8.29
CA THR A 209 23.85 -1.28 -7.94
C THR A 209 24.30 0.15 -7.74
N LEU A 210 23.54 1.12 -8.23
CA LEU A 210 23.81 2.55 -8.06
C LEU A 210 22.53 3.36 -8.20
N THR A 211 22.37 4.34 -7.32
CA THR A 211 21.40 5.43 -7.48
C THR A 211 22.12 6.78 -7.46
N LYS A 212 21.61 7.74 -8.25
CA LYS A 212 22.06 9.13 -8.20
C LYS A 212 20.88 10.04 -8.43
N LEU A 213 20.51 10.77 -7.38
CA LEU A 213 19.43 11.78 -7.45
C LEU A 213 19.81 12.89 -8.44
N THR A 214 18.80 13.46 -9.08
CA THR A 214 18.92 14.61 -9.94
C THR A 214 17.94 15.70 -9.51
N ASP A 215 18.18 16.93 -9.92
CA ASP A 215 17.25 18.04 -9.72
C ASP A 215 16.30 18.24 -10.89
N ILE A 216 16.29 17.31 -11.84
CA ILE A 216 15.49 17.40 -13.05
C ILE A 216 14.08 16.90 -12.75
N THR A 217 13.10 17.79 -12.90
CA THR A 217 11.67 17.44 -12.91
C THR A 217 11.23 17.42 -14.37
N PRO A 218 10.68 16.32 -14.89
CA PRO A 218 10.22 16.26 -16.28
C PRO A 218 9.04 17.20 -16.49
N GLU A 219 9.07 17.96 -17.58
CA GLU A 219 8.05 18.98 -17.93
C GLU A 219 6.67 18.39 -18.20
N SER A 220 6.60 17.15 -18.64
CA SER A 220 5.34 16.45 -18.84
C SER A 220 5.28 15.19 -17.99
N PHE A 221 4.43 15.20 -16.98
CA PHE A 221 3.96 14.04 -16.26
C PHE A 221 2.92 13.22 -17.08
N LEU A 222 3.04 13.17 -18.39
CA LEU A 222 2.35 12.11 -19.11
C LEU A 222 3.03 10.81 -18.66
N ALA A 223 2.64 10.36 -17.45
CA ALA A 223 2.81 8.99 -17.08
C ALA A 223 2.38 8.19 -18.30
N VAL A 224 3.24 7.31 -18.77
CA VAL A 224 2.76 6.23 -19.63
C VAL A 224 1.61 5.65 -18.81
N THR A 225 0.39 5.97 -19.21
CA THR A 225 -0.81 5.57 -18.45
C THR A 225 -0.70 4.09 -18.32
N ASP A 226 -0.64 3.61 -17.09
CA ASP A 226 -0.66 2.18 -16.80
C ASP A 226 -1.87 1.62 -17.53
N LYS A 227 -1.61 0.92 -18.64
CA LYS A 227 -2.68 0.33 -19.42
C LYS A 227 -3.30 -0.76 -18.58
N LYS A 228 -4.46 -0.47 -18.01
CA LYS A 228 -5.25 -1.47 -17.30
C LYS A 228 -5.83 -2.43 -18.31
N LYS A 229 -5.63 -3.69 -18.06
CA LYS A 229 -6.23 -4.81 -18.79
C LYS A 229 -7.28 -5.48 -17.91
N GLN A 230 -8.19 -6.19 -18.54
CA GLN A 230 -9.23 -6.93 -17.87
C GLN A 230 -9.21 -8.38 -18.35
N ALA A 231 -9.32 -9.33 -17.42
CA ALA A 231 -9.48 -10.75 -17.74
C ALA A 231 -10.75 -11.30 -17.12
N LYS A 232 -11.46 -12.14 -17.89
CA LYS A 232 -12.60 -12.92 -17.39
C LYS A 232 -12.16 -14.34 -17.13
N ILE A 233 -12.50 -14.83 -15.95
CA ILE A 233 -12.02 -16.09 -15.40
C ILE A 233 -13.22 -16.85 -14.86
N LYS A 234 -13.27 -18.13 -15.18
CA LYS A 234 -14.22 -19.08 -14.63
C LYS A 234 -13.51 -19.91 -13.56
N ILE A 235 -14.16 -20.10 -12.44
CA ILE A 235 -13.64 -20.85 -11.30
C ILE A 235 -14.66 -21.93 -10.94
N LEU A 236 -14.21 -23.18 -10.89
CA LEU A 236 -14.96 -24.29 -10.31
C LEU A 236 -14.78 -24.27 -8.79
N ASN A 237 -15.86 -24.30 -8.04
CA ASN A 237 -15.79 -24.23 -6.58
C ASN A 237 -15.40 -25.58 -5.95
N GLU A 238 -14.31 -26.16 -6.42
CA GLU A 238 -13.69 -27.33 -5.83
C GLU A 238 -12.63 -26.92 -4.80
N ARG A 239 -12.54 -27.64 -3.69
CA ARG A 239 -11.51 -27.41 -2.64
C ARG A 239 -11.43 -25.95 -2.19
N ASN A 240 -12.58 -25.29 -2.11
CA ASN A 240 -12.68 -23.87 -1.71
C ASN A 240 -11.94 -22.90 -2.65
N ALA A 241 -11.87 -23.23 -3.96
CA ALA A 241 -11.09 -22.46 -4.93
C ALA A 241 -11.57 -21.01 -5.05
N VAL A 242 -12.88 -20.76 -4.96
CA VAL A 242 -13.44 -19.41 -5.06
C VAL A 242 -12.89 -18.51 -3.93
N ASN A 243 -12.96 -18.95 -2.67
CA ASN A 243 -12.45 -18.17 -1.55
C ASN A 243 -10.93 -17.98 -1.63
N ARG A 244 -10.19 -19.02 -2.00
CA ARG A 244 -8.73 -18.91 -2.22
C ARG A 244 -8.40 -17.92 -3.31
N PHE A 245 -9.16 -17.91 -4.41
CA PHE A 245 -8.99 -16.95 -5.50
C PHE A 245 -9.26 -15.52 -5.04
N MET A 246 -10.36 -15.30 -4.29
CA MET A 246 -10.71 -13.99 -3.77
C MET A 246 -9.63 -13.42 -2.84
N LEU A 247 -8.99 -14.27 -2.03
CA LEU A 247 -7.88 -13.90 -1.15
C LEU A 247 -6.58 -13.66 -1.93
N GLU A 248 -6.23 -14.55 -2.86
CA GLU A 248 -5.00 -14.45 -3.65
C GLU A 248 -4.95 -13.18 -4.51
N PHE A 249 -6.09 -12.72 -5.01
CA PHE A 249 -6.23 -11.50 -5.81
C PHE A 249 -6.95 -10.39 -5.04
N ALA A 250 -6.80 -10.34 -3.70
CA ALA A 250 -7.50 -9.36 -2.87
C ALA A 250 -7.17 -7.91 -3.24
N GLU A 251 -5.95 -7.65 -3.71
CA GLU A 251 -5.46 -6.33 -4.10
C GLU A 251 -6.00 -5.83 -5.45
N LEU A 252 -6.58 -6.70 -6.28
CA LEU A 252 -7.09 -6.33 -7.59
C LEU A 252 -8.56 -5.91 -7.52
N GLU A 253 -8.91 -4.91 -8.34
CA GLU A 253 -10.30 -4.58 -8.61
C GLU A 253 -10.95 -5.77 -9.34
N LYS A 254 -12.04 -6.29 -8.79
CA LYS A 254 -12.71 -7.47 -9.33
C LYS A 254 -14.21 -7.42 -9.13
N GLU A 255 -14.91 -8.01 -10.06
CA GLU A 255 -16.36 -8.25 -10.04
C GLU A 255 -16.59 -9.76 -10.16
N SER A 256 -17.49 -10.32 -9.37
CA SER A 256 -17.77 -11.76 -9.39
C SER A 256 -19.26 -12.03 -9.39
N VAL A 257 -19.64 -13.07 -10.11
CA VAL A 257 -20.99 -13.64 -10.13
C VAL A 257 -20.87 -15.12 -9.83
N PHE A 258 -21.53 -15.57 -8.78
CA PHE A 258 -21.56 -16.98 -8.39
C PHE A 258 -22.89 -17.60 -8.82
N ASP A 259 -22.83 -18.73 -9.49
CA ASP A 259 -23.97 -19.52 -9.86
C ASP A 259 -24.10 -20.71 -8.88
N GLU A 260 -25.14 -20.68 -8.07
CA GLU A 260 -25.39 -21.71 -7.05
C GLU A 260 -25.74 -23.06 -7.65
N ASP A 261 -26.39 -23.08 -8.83
CA ASP A 261 -26.86 -24.32 -9.47
C ASP A 261 -25.70 -25.11 -10.08
N SER A 262 -24.76 -24.43 -10.73
CA SER A 262 -23.59 -25.06 -11.36
C SER A 262 -22.39 -25.14 -10.43
N GLY A 263 -22.37 -24.37 -9.32
CA GLY A 263 -21.20 -24.21 -8.45
C GLY A 263 -20.03 -23.45 -9.11
N GLU A 264 -20.28 -22.75 -10.21
CA GLU A 264 -19.30 -21.99 -10.96
C GLU A 264 -19.28 -20.52 -10.52
N CYS A 265 -18.09 -19.92 -10.48
CA CYS A 265 -17.92 -18.50 -10.22
C CYS A 265 -17.25 -17.83 -11.42
N MET A 266 -17.91 -16.82 -11.97
CA MET A 266 -17.37 -15.97 -13.01
C MET A 266 -16.76 -14.73 -12.38
N VAL A 267 -15.46 -14.51 -12.60
CA VAL A 267 -14.73 -13.37 -12.04
C VAL A 267 -14.10 -12.55 -13.14
N SER A 268 -14.28 -11.23 -13.06
CA SER A 268 -13.60 -10.26 -13.91
C SER A 268 -12.59 -9.50 -13.07
N ILE A 269 -11.30 -9.59 -13.39
CA ILE A 269 -10.23 -8.88 -12.71
C ILE A 269 -9.67 -7.77 -13.59
N LYS A 270 -9.33 -6.61 -12.99
CA LYS A 270 -8.59 -5.54 -13.65
C LYS A 270 -7.15 -5.51 -13.10
N TYR A 271 -6.17 -5.44 -13.98
CA TYR A 271 -4.75 -5.46 -13.62
C TYR A 271 -3.92 -4.56 -14.54
N ASP A 272 -2.75 -4.13 -14.06
CA ASP A 272 -1.81 -3.37 -14.85
C ASP A 272 -1.07 -4.28 -15.84
N GLU A 273 -0.95 -3.86 -17.10
CA GLU A 273 -0.30 -4.65 -18.17
C GLU A 273 1.10 -5.13 -17.75
N GLN A 274 1.83 -4.36 -16.97
CA GLN A 274 3.16 -4.69 -16.47
C GLN A 274 3.17 -5.91 -15.54
N ASN A 275 2.05 -6.17 -14.85
CA ASN A 275 1.89 -7.28 -13.91
C ASN A 275 1.34 -8.56 -14.56
N GLU A 276 1.09 -8.54 -15.88
CA GLU A 276 0.44 -9.66 -16.59
C GLU A 276 1.14 -11.00 -16.37
N ASN A 277 2.47 -11.02 -16.41
CA ASN A 277 3.22 -12.26 -16.18
C ASN A 277 3.06 -12.83 -14.77
N GLU A 278 2.97 -11.97 -13.77
CA GLU A 278 2.74 -12.40 -12.39
C GLU A 278 1.32 -12.93 -12.20
N ILE A 279 0.34 -12.25 -12.78
CA ILE A 279 -1.05 -12.71 -12.78
C ILE A 279 -1.15 -14.12 -13.41
N ILE A 280 -0.47 -14.35 -14.55
CA ILE A 280 -0.43 -15.67 -15.18
C ILE A 280 0.15 -16.74 -14.24
N ILE A 281 1.26 -16.46 -13.56
CA ILE A 281 1.89 -17.41 -12.64
C ILE A 281 0.95 -17.74 -11.49
N ARG A 282 0.30 -16.75 -10.92
CA ARG A 282 -0.68 -16.91 -9.83
C ARG A 282 -1.90 -17.70 -10.28
N LEU A 283 -2.42 -17.44 -11.50
CA LEU A 283 -3.54 -18.22 -12.06
C LEU A 283 -3.17 -19.70 -12.28
N LEU A 284 -1.97 -19.95 -12.79
CA LEU A 284 -1.49 -21.33 -13.00
C LEU A 284 -1.35 -22.12 -11.69
N SER A 285 -1.11 -21.44 -10.56
CA SER A 285 -1.02 -22.10 -9.25
C SER A 285 -2.34 -22.71 -8.76
N PHE A 286 -3.47 -22.32 -9.33
CA PHE A 286 -4.77 -22.91 -9.02
C PHE A 286 -5.01 -24.26 -9.73
N GLY A 287 -4.22 -24.56 -10.75
CA GLY A 287 -4.38 -25.80 -11.53
C GLY A 287 -5.68 -25.83 -12.34
N PRO A 288 -6.35 -27.01 -12.45
CA PRO A 288 -7.48 -27.19 -13.37
C PRO A 288 -8.79 -26.54 -12.93
N VAL A 289 -8.84 -25.98 -11.72
CA VAL A 289 -10.08 -25.37 -11.20
C VAL A 289 -10.31 -23.94 -11.68
N VAL A 290 -9.35 -23.36 -12.42
CA VAL A 290 -9.41 -22.00 -12.97
C VAL A 290 -9.23 -22.04 -14.48
N GLU A 291 -10.18 -21.45 -15.21
CA GLU A 291 -10.13 -21.28 -16.65
C GLU A 291 -10.20 -19.81 -17.03
N VAL A 292 -9.24 -19.33 -17.83
CA VAL A 292 -9.29 -17.97 -18.39
C VAL A 292 -10.10 -17.99 -19.68
N LEU A 293 -11.16 -17.17 -19.72
CA LEU A 293 -12.06 -17.09 -20.87
C LEU A 293 -11.66 -16.00 -21.85
N SER A 294 -11.25 -14.84 -21.33
CA SER A 294 -10.84 -13.70 -22.15
C SER A 294 -9.83 -12.80 -21.41
N PRO A 295 -9.06 -11.96 -22.10
CA PRO A 295 -8.96 -11.84 -23.57
C PRO A 295 -8.18 -13.00 -24.20
N TYR A 296 -8.34 -13.18 -25.49
CA TYR A 296 -7.74 -14.30 -26.24
C TYR A 296 -6.23 -14.38 -26.10
N ASP A 297 -5.52 -13.27 -26.22
CA ASP A 297 -4.05 -13.24 -26.13
C ASP A 297 -3.57 -13.67 -24.73
N PHE A 298 -4.27 -13.28 -23.68
CA PHE A 298 -3.96 -13.68 -22.32
C PHE A 298 -4.19 -15.18 -22.09
N ARG A 299 -5.31 -15.70 -22.61
CA ARG A 299 -5.63 -17.14 -22.60
C ARG A 299 -4.56 -17.94 -23.34
N MET A 300 -4.09 -17.47 -24.50
CA MET A 300 -3.07 -18.15 -25.29
C MET A 300 -1.74 -18.22 -24.57
N LYS A 301 -1.31 -17.18 -23.85
CA LYS A 301 -0.10 -17.21 -23.03
C LYS A 301 -0.16 -18.24 -21.91
N ILE A 302 -1.31 -18.42 -21.30
CA ILE A 302 -1.52 -19.47 -20.28
C ILE A 302 -1.47 -20.85 -20.92
N LYS A 303 -2.18 -21.05 -22.03
CA LYS A 303 -2.17 -22.31 -22.77
C LYS A 303 -0.75 -22.72 -23.18
N GLU A 304 0.04 -21.82 -23.73
CA GLU A 304 1.43 -22.08 -24.12
C GLU A 304 2.27 -22.61 -22.94
N ARG A 305 2.09 -22.05 -21.74
CA ARG A 305 2.80 -22.52 -20.54
C ARG A 305 2.35 -23.90 -20.10
N VAL A 306 1.05 -24.17 -20.16
CA VAL A 306 0.49 -25.51 -19.85
C VAL A 306 0.96 -26.54 -20.85
N ASP A 307 0.95 -26.22 -22.14
CA ASP A 307 1.43 -27.12 -23.21
C ASP A 307 2.91 -27.46 -23.04
N ARG A 308 3.75 -26.47 -22.70
CA ARG A 308 5.17 -26.70 -22.36
C ARG A 308 5.35 -27.63 -21.15
N GLN A 309 4.55 -27.42 -20.10
CA GLN A 309 4.57 -28.29 -18.92
C GLN A 309 4.15 -29.72 -19.25
N LEU A 310 3.10 -29.85 -20.07
CA LEU A 310 2.62 -31.15 -20.53
C LEU A 310 3.68 -31.89 -21.40
N ALA A 311 4.43 -31.17 -22.21
CA ALA A 311 5.52 -31.75 -23.01
C ALA A 311 6.62 -32.34 -22.10
N LEU A 312 7.02 -31.64 -21.04
CA LEU A 312 8.01 -32.12 -20.06
C LEU A 312 7.54 -33.36 -19.27
N MET A 313 6.24 -33.58 -19.15
CA MET A 313 5.70 -34.78 -18.48
C MET A 313 5.62 -36.01 -19.37
N LYS A 314 5.78 -35.83 -20.69
CA LYS A 314 5.72 -36.94 -21.67
C LYS A 314 7.09 -37.50 -22.04
N GLU A 315 8.17 -36.83 -21.58
CA GLU A 315 9.54 -37.33 -21.64
C GLU A 315 9.85 -38.16 -20.39
#